data_5481254d316703a2e12fae2a189a06e1
#
_entry.id   5481254d316703a2e12fae2a189a06e1
#
_cell.length_a   1.000
_cell.length_b   1.000
_cell.length_c   1.000
_cell.angle_alpha   90.00
_cell.angle_beta   90.00
_cell.angle_gamma   90.00
#
_symmetry.space_group_name_H-M   'P 1'
#
loop_
_entity.id
_entity.type
_entity.pdbx_description
1 polymer ?
#
loop_
_entity_poly.entity_id
_entity_poly.type
_entity_poly.pdbx_seq_one_letter_code
_entity_poly.pdbx_strand_id
1 'polypeptide(L)'
;MSDSPLSRRLSRRDCLRWGLGGLVGGGLLYTGFIEPKWLELVRITIPIQDLPAAFHGYRIGQISDIHFPRNITVEWVQQAIGMLQPEQPDLIVVTGDFFDGHGQTGVVPDSTDLFAGLTAPDGVFGCLGNHDIALNARGVV
;
A
#
# COMPACT_ATOMS: atom_id res chain seq x y z
N MET A 1 -22.99 -54.28 21.80
CA MET A 1 -23.99 -53.42 21.11
C MET A 1 -23.28 -52.07 20.88
N SER A 2 -22.96 -51.84 19.65
CA SER A 2 -22.13 -50.68 19.24
C SER A 2 -23.10 -49.61 18.75
N ASP A 3 -23.19 -48.51 19.50
CA ASP A 3 -23.91 -47.32 19.09
C ASP A 3 -23.14 -46.58 17.99
N SER A 4 -23.68 -46.57 16.80
CA SER A 4 -23.19 -45.81 15.66
C SER A 4 -23.44 -44.29 15.92
N PRO A 5 -22.48 -43.39 15.77
CA PRO A 5 -22.75 -41.97 15.89
C PRO A 5 -23.67 -41.56 14.73
N LEU A 6 -24.84 -41.01 15.12
CA LEU A 6 -25.88 -40.49 14.26
C LEU A 6 -25.29 -39.49 13.25
N SER A 7 -25.34 -39.79 12.00
CA SER A 7 -25.06 -38.85 10.89
C SER A 7 -26.17 -37.80 10.86
N ARG A 8 -25.95 -36.67 11.54
CA ARG A 8 -26.84 -35.51 11.56
C ARG A 8 -26.91 -34.93 10.15
N ARG A 9 -27.98 -35.23 9.43
CA ARG A 9 -28.21 -34.63 8.12
C ARG A 9 -28.42 -33.12 8.28
N LEU A 10 -27.55 -32.31 7.67
CA LEU A 10 -27.69 -30.86 7.67
C LEU A 10 -29.02 -30.47 7.00
N SER A 11 -29.79 -29.60 7.68
CA SER A 11 -30.99 -29.08 7.10
C SER A 11 -30.68 -28.04 6.01
N ARG A 12 -31.61 -27.81 5.07
CA ARG A 12 -31.45 -26.73 4.07
C ARG A 12 -31.22 -25.36 4.74
N ARG A 13 -31.82 -25.14 5.91
CA ARG A 13 -31.63 -23.91 6.69
C ARG A 13 -30.23 -23.82 7.29
N ASP A 14 -29.66 -24.92 7.72
CA ASP A 14 -28.29 -24.96 8.23
C ASP A 14 -27.28 -24.72 7.12
N CYS A 15 -27.48 -25.30 5.94
CA CYS A 15 -26.65 -25.04 4.75
C CYS A 15 -26.68 -23.56 4.34
N LEU A 16 -27.86 -22.92 4.36
CA LEU A 16 -27.98 -21.49 4.06
C LEU A 16 -27.29 -20.62 5.11
N ARG A 17 -27.45 -20.93 6.42
CA ARG A 17 -26.80 -20.18 7.51
C ARG A 17 -25.29 -20.31 7.45
N TRP A 18 -24.76 -21.51 7.24
CA TRP A 18 -23.32 -21.74 7.12
C TRP A 18 -22.76 -21.15 5.84
N GLY A 19 -23.50 -21.21 4.71
CA GLY A 19 -23.12 -20.57 3.45
C GLY A 19 -23.04 -19.06 3.58
N LEU A 20 -24.06 -18.42 4.18
CA LEU A 20 -24.07 -16.97 4.40
C LEU A 20 -23.00 -16.54 5.41
N GLY A 21 -22.84 -17.30 6.50
CA GLY A 21 -21.78 -17.03 7.48
C GLY A 21 -20.38 -17.15 6.89
N GLY A 22 -20.17 -18.14 6.02
CA GLY A 22 -18.91 -18.31 5.29
C GLY A 22 -18.62 -17.18 4.29
N LEU A 23 -19.63 -16.69 3.57
CA LEU A 23 -19.51 -15.55 2.66
C LEU A 23 -19.18 -14.25 3.40
N VAL A 24 -19.92 -13.96 4.47
CA VAL A 24 -19.68 -12.76 5.28
C VAL A 24 -18.33 -12.84 5.98
N GLY A 25 -18.02 -13.96 6.62
CA GLY A 25 -16.73 -14.15 7.30
C GLY A 25 -15.55 -14.14 6.34
N GLY A 26 -15.67 -14.80 5.19
CA GLY A 26 -14.66 -14.77 4.14
C GLY A 26 -14.45 -13.38 3.54
N GLY A 27 -15.54 -12.63 3.32
CA GLY A 27 -15.50 -11.25 2.86
C GLY A 27 -14.76 -10.34 3.85
N LEU A 28 -15.10 -10.43 5.14
CA LEU A 28 -14.44 -9.65 6.19
C LEU A 28 -12.94 -10.00 6.34
N LEU A 29 -12.59 -11.27 6.23
CA LEU A 29 -11.19 -11.69 6.23
C LEU A 29 -10.45 -11.19 5.00
N TYR A 30 -11.06 -11.24 3.82
CA TYR A 30 -10.48 -10.72 2.59
C TYR A 30 -10.20 -9.22 2.69
N THR A 31 -11.21 -8.41 3.04
CA THR A 31 -11.08 -6.94 3.15
C THR A 31 -10.15 -6.52 4.30
N GLY A 32 -10.08 -7.31 5.39
CA GLY A 32 -9.23 -6.97 6.55
C GLY A 32 -7.76 -7.38 6.39
N PHE A 33 -7.47 -8.46 5.67
CA PHE A 33 -6.12 -9.06 5.66
C PHE A 33 -5.47 -9.18 4.28
N ILE A 34 -6.25 -9.23 3.20
CA ILE A 34 -5.70 -9.45 1.85
C ILE A 34 -5.70 -8.14 1.07
N GLU A 35 -6.83 -7.46 0.99
CA GLU A 35 -6.99 -6.23 0.22
C GLU A 35 -6.01 -5.12 0.61
N PRO A 36 -5.73 -4.84 1.91
CA PRO A 36 -4.78 -3.80 2.30
C PRO A 36 -3.33 -4.06 1.89
N LYS A 37 -3.01 -5.29 1.48
CA LYS A 37 -1.67 -5.70 1.06
C LYS A 37 -1.52 -5.81 -0.46
N TRP A 38 -2.57 -5.47 -1.20
CA TRP A 38 -2.55 -5.54 -2.66
C TRP A 38 -1.92 -4.28 -3.22
N LEU A 39 -0.71 -4.43 -3.76
CA LEU A 39 -0.06 -3.37 -4.52
C LEU A 39 -0.60 -3.33 -5.94
N GLU A 40 -0.99 -2.17 -6.38
CA GLU A 40 -1.43 -1.92 -7.75
C GLU A 40 -0.68 -0.72 -8.33
N LEU A 41 -0.14 -0.88 -9.53
CA LEU A 41 0.42 0.21 -10.31
C LEU A 41 -0.65 0.79 -11.23
N VAL A 42 -1.10 1.99 -10.94
CA VAL A 42 -2.11 2.70 -11.73
C VAL A 42 -1.43 3.66 -12.68
N ARG A 43 -1.78 3.59 -13.99
CA ARG A 43 -1.30 4.51 -15.01
C ARG A 43 -2.40 5.48 -15.39
N ILE A 44 -2.12 6.76 -15.24
CA ILE A 44 -3.05 7.84 -15.55
C ILE A 44 -2.43 8.74 -16.62
N THR A 45 -3.14 8.98 -17.70
CA THR A 45 -2.74 9.95 -18.72
C THR A 45 -3.50 11.26 -18.48
N ILE A 46 -2.77 12.35 -18.29
CA ILE A 46 -3.34 13.67 -18.06
C ILE A 46 -3.10 14.51 -19.34
N PRO A 47 -4.16 14.78 -20.12
CA PRO A 47 -4.04 15.69 -21.25
C PRO A 47 -3.94 17.14 -20.76
N ILE A 48 -2.85 17.82 -21.13
CA ILE A 48 -2.63 19.23 -20.79
C ILE A 48 -2.58 20.02 -22.10
N GLN A 49 -3.46 21.03 -22.21
CA GLN A 49 -3.49 21.90 -23.36
C GLN A 49 -2.23 22.78 -23.39
N ASP A 50 -1.68 23.01 -24.58
CA ASP A 50 -0.51 23.85 -24.81
C ASP A 50 0.74 23.43 -24.01
N LEU A 51 0.83 22.14 -23.67
CA LEU A 51 2.03 21.60 -23.00
C LEU A 51 3.24 21.75 -23.93
N PRO A 52 4.35 22.34 -23.45
CA PRO A 52 5.58 22.42 -24.24
C PRO A 52 6.04 21.03 -24.72
N ALA A 53 6.58 20.97 -25.94
CA ALA A 53 6.97 19.70 -26.57
C ALA A 53 7.98 18.90 -25.74
N ALA A 54 8.82 19.56 -24.94
CA ALA A 54 9.78 18.92 -24.03
C ALA A 54 9.11 18.03 -22.96
N PHE A 55 7.84 18.26 -22.67
CA PHE A 55 7.08 17.47 -21.67
C PHE A 55 6.11 16.48 -22.29
N HIS A 56 6.10 16.34 -23.62
CA HIS A 56 5.23 15.33 -24.25
C HIS A 56 5.72 13.93 -23.88
N GLY A 57 4.84 13.14 -23.26
CA GLY A 57 5.17 11.80 -22.77
C GLY A 57 5.97 11.76 -21.48
N TYR A 58 6.16 12.90 -20.81
CA TYR A 58 6.83 13.00 -19.53
C TYR A 58 6.11 12.18 -18.47
N ARG A 59 6.84 11.37 -17.73
CA ARG A 59 6.32 10.42 -16.74
C ARG A 59 6.68 10.85 -15.33
N ILE A 60 5.67 10.99 -14.49
CA ILE A 60 5.85 11.24 -13.06
C ILE A 60 5.45 9.98 -12.31
N GLY A 61 6.41 9.39 -11.59
CA GLY A 61 6.14 8.33 -10.64
C GLY A 61 5.72 8.93 -9.30
N GLN A 62 4.64 8.43 -8.70
CA GLN A 62 4.19 8.89 -7.37
C GLN A 62 4.04 7.72 -6.42
N ILE A 63 4.57 7.90 -5.21
CA ILE A 63 4.32 7.04 -4.04
C ILE A 63 3.79 7.96 -2.93
N SER A 64 2.73 7.54 -2.24
CA SER A 64 2.08 8.33 -1.19
C SER A 64 1.56 7.45 -0.07
N ASP A 65 1.36 8.03 1.12
CA ASP A 65 0.61 7.45 2.23
C ASP A 65 1.10 6.05 2.66
N ILE A 66 2.41 5.91 2.83
CA ILE A 66 3.04 4.63 3.17
C ILE A 66 2.67 4.19 4.59
N HIS A 67 2.60 5.14 5.55
CA HIS A 67 2.29 4.89 6.95
C HIS A 67 3.12 3.75 7.59
N PHE A 68 4.42 3.78 7.34
CA PHE A 68 5.36 2.80 7.92
C PHE A 68 5.51 3.02 9.44
N PRO A 69 5.67 1.99 10.29
CA PRO A 69 5.69 0.55 10.00
C PRO A 69 4.37 -0.16 10.35
N ARG A 70 3.27 0.54 10.51
CA ARG A 70 2.00 0.01 11.08
C ARG A 70 1.61 -1.36 10.53
N ASN A 71 1.44 -1.49 9.20
CA ASN A 71 1.12 -2.74 8.52
C ASN A 71 1.99 -2.94 7.27
N ILE A 72 2.99 -2.09 7.10
CA ILE A 72 3.85 -2.02 5.93
C ILE A 72 5.26 -2.40 6.35
N THR A 73 5.90 -3.28 5.62
CA THR A 73 7.29 -3.68 5.83
C THR A 73 8.20 -3.01 4.80
N VAL A 74 9.51 -3.01 5.07
CA VAL A 74 10.51 -2.51 4.12
C VAL A 74 10.40 -3.25 2.78
N GLU A 75 10.22 -4.58 2.83
CA GLU A 75 10.09 -5.42 1.63
C GLU A 75 8.86 -5.02 0.80
N TRP A 76 7.77 -4.62 1.44
CA TRP A 76 6.56 -4.18 0.75
C TRP A 76 6.81 -2.85 0.01
N VAL A 77 7.52 -1.89 0.65
CA VAL A 77 7.92 -0.63 0.00
C VAL A 77 8.88 -0.91 -1.15
N GLN A 78 9.86 -1.80 -0.95
CA GLN A 78 10.79 -2.20 -2.00
C GLN A 78 10.08 -2.90 -3.17
N GLN A 79 9.00 -3.65 -2.92
CA GLN A 79 8.17 -4.21 -3.97
C GLN A 79 7.45 -3.11 -4.77
N ALA A 80 6.91 -2.09 -4.11
CA ALA A 80 6.29 -0.95 -4.79
C ALA A 80 7.31 -0.19 -5.68
N ILE A 81 8.51 0.02 -5.17
CA ILE A 81 9.64 0.60 -5.93
C ILE A 81 9.97 -0.28 -7.14
N GLY A 82 10.04 -1.60 -6.95
CA GLY A 82 10.29 -2.56 -8.03
C GLY A 82 9.20 -2.59 -9.10
N MET A 83 7.98 -2.18 -8.78
CA MET A 83 6.89 -2.00 -9.76
C MET A 83 6.99 -0.65 -10.49
N LEU A 84 7.47 0.40 -9.81
CA LEU A 84 7.55 1.74 -10.36
C LEU A 84 8.74 1.93 -11.30
N GLN A 85 9.92 1.45 -10.93
CA GLN A 85 11.17 1.67 -11.70
C GLN A 85 11.12 1.17 -13.16
N PRO A 86 10.50 0.01 -13.48
CA PRO A 86 10.35 -0.44 -14.86
C PRO A 86 9.51 0.48 -15.75
N GLU A 87 8.70 1.36 -15.15
CA GLU A 87 7.93 2.36 -15.90
C GLU A 87 8.80 3.52 -16.44
N GLN A 88 10.06 3.59 -16.01
CA GLN A 88 11.03 4.61 -16.41
C GLN A 88 10.49 6.04 -16.21
N PRO A 89 10.12 6.41 -14.97
CA PRO A 89 9.67 7.77 -14.71
C PRO A 89 10.80 8.77 -14.92
N ASP A 90 10.46 9.92 -15.49
CA ASP A 90 11.40 11.06 -15.66
C ASP A 90 11.63 11.77 -14.32
N LEU A 91 10.59 11.82 -13.49
CA LEU A 91 10.59 12.40 -12.15
C LEU A 91 9.87 11.45 -11.18
N ILE A 92 10.35 11.34 -9.94
CA ILE A 92 9.62 10.64 -8.88
C ILE A 92 9.28 11.61 -7.76
N VAL A 93 8.04 11.53 -7.26
CA VAL A 93 7.58 12.29 -6.10
C VAL A 93 7.06 11.33 -5.02
N VAL A 94 7.46 11.57 -3.77
CA VAL A 94 6.98 10.84 -2.60
C VAL A 94 6.21 11.83 -1.74
N THR A 95 4.87 11.72 -1.75
CA THR A 95 3.98 12.78 -1.27
C THR A 95 3.42 12.49 0.12
N GLY A 96 4.32 12.53 1.12
CA GLY A 96 3.97 12.58 2.54
C GLY A 96 3.42 11.30 3.16
N ASP A 97 3.16 11.42 4.45
CA ASP A 97 2.67 10.37 5.32
C ASP A 97 3.53 9.09 5.23
N PHE A 98 4.84 9.30 5.33
CA PHE A 98 5.83 8.21 5.31
C PHE A 98 5.67 7.32 6.53
N PHE A 99 5.39 7.93 7.70
CA PHE A 99 5.35 7.26 8.98
C PHE A 99 4.01 7.44 9.67
N ASP A 100 3.56 6.39 10.37
CA ASP A 100 2.38 6.46 11.23
C ASP A 100 2.79 6.85 12.66
N GLY A 101 2.36 8.04 13.11
CA GLY A 101 2.67 8.61 14.42
C GLY A 101 2.01 7.95 15.62
N HIS A 102 1.14 6.99 15.43
CA HIS A 102 0.36 6.41 16.51
C HIS A 102 1.16 5.34 17.26
N GLY A 103 1.74 5.73 18.41
CA GLY A 103 2.23 4.79 19.43
C GLY A 103 3.70 4.43 19.36
N GLN A 104 4.51 5.08 18.56
CA GLN A 104 5.95 4.84 18.54
C GLN A 104 6.74 6.00 19.17
N THR A 105 7.09 5.83 20.41
CA THR A 105 8.20 6.55 21.06
C THR A 105 9.49 5.87 20.61
N GLY A 106 10.05 6.24 19.46
CA GLY A 106 11.26 5.59 19.01
C GLY A 106 11.74 6.08 17.67
N VAL A 107 12.92 5.73 17.37
CA VAL A 107 13.71 6.04 16.19
C VAL A 107 12.87 5.91 14.93
N VAL A 108 12.64 7.03 14.23
CA VAL A 108 12.20 7.02 12.84
C VAL A 108 13.25 6.22 12.07
N PRO A 109 12.89 5.12 11.38
CA PRO A 109 13.85 4.39 10.58
C PRO A 109 14.54 5.32 9.60
N ASP A 110 15.80 5.08 9.30
CA ASP A 110 16.48 5.86 8.27
C ASP A 110 15.69 5.71 6.95
N SER A 111 15.09 6.82 6.50
CA SER A 111 14.29 6.85 5.28
C SER A 111 15.13 6.52 4.04
N THR A 112 16.45 6.69 4.11
CA THR A 112 17.39 6.33 3.04
C THR A 112 17.31 4.84 2.69
N ASP A 113 17.19 3.96 3.68
CA ASP A 113 17.07 2.53 3.44
C ASP A 113 15.68 2.17 2.88
N LEU A 114 14.64 2.86 3.34
CA LEU A 114 13.26 2.60 2.90
C LEU A 114 13.06 2.90 1.41
N PHE A 115 13.67 3.99 0.93
CA PHE A 115 13.57 4.45 -0.46
C PHE A 115 14.79 4.12 -1.31
N ALA A 116 15.68 3.26 -0.81
CA ALA A 116 16.84 2.82 -1.56
C ALA A 116 16.43 2.24 -2.92
N GLY A 117 17.07 2.69 -3.98
CA GLY A 117 16.80 2.24 -5.34
C GLY A 117 15.81 3.10 -6.12
N LEU A 118 15.15 4.11 -5.53
CA LEU A 118 14.41 5.11 -6.29
C LEU A 118 15.38 6.00 -7.07
N THR A 119 15.25 6.01 -8.40
CA THR A 119 16.04 6.86 -9.28
C THR A 119 15.20 7.36 -10.43
N ALA A 120 15.41 8.61 -10.82
CA ALA A 120 14.79 9.21 -12.00
C ALA A 120 15.74 10.28 -12.60
N PRO A 121 15.74 10.50 -13.93
CA PRO A 121 16.61 11.48 -14.58
C PRO A 121 16.52 12.89 -13.99
N ASP A 122 15.30 13.36 -13.71
CA ASP A 122 15.05 14.70 -13.14
C ASP A 122 14.98 14.69 -11.61
N GLY A 123 15.28 13.56 -10.99
CA GLY A 123 15.41 13.42 -9.54
C GLY A 123 14.22 12.79 -8.84
N VAL A 124 14.41 12.61 -7.53
CA VAL A 124 13.39 12.11 -6.58
C VAL A 124 13.17 13.19 -5.55
N PHE A 125 11.91 13.58 -5.38
CA PHE A 125 11.52 14.64 -4.44
C PHE A 125 10.49 14.13 -3.44
N GLY A 126 10.61 14.59 -2.20
CA GLY A 126 9.65 14.27 -1.14
C GLY A 126 9.07 15.52 -0.50
N CYS A 127 7.86 15.42 0.02
CA CYS A 127 7.29 16.40 0.94
C CYS A 127 6.71 15.67 2.15
N LEU A 128 6.72 16.34 3.30
CA LEU A 128 6.17 15.76 4.52
C LEU A 128 4.64 15.87 4.52
N GLY A 129 3.98 14.83 4.99
CA GLY A 129 2.56 14.81 5.27
C GLY A 129 2.23 15.25 6.70
N ASN A 130 0.96 15.24 7.05
CA ASN A 130 0.51 15.67 8.38
C ASN A 130 0.95 14.70 9.50
N HIS A 131 1.04 13.40 9.22
CA HIS A 131 1.55 12.40 10.16
C HIS A 131 3.05 12.60 10.43
N ASP A 132 3.83 12.86 9.40
CA ASP A 132 5.27 13.11 9.51
C ASP A 132 5.56 14.37 10.33
N ILE A 133 4.80 15.45 10.09
CA ILE A 133 4.91 16.70 10.83
C ILE A 133 4.55 16.49 12.30
N ALA A 134 3.49 15.74 12.59
CA ALA A 134 3.06 15.42 13.95
C ALA A 134 4.11 14.63 14.73
N LEU A 135 4.89 13.80 14.05
CA LEU A 135 6.03 13.05 14.63
C LEU A 135 7.27 13.90 14.90
N ASN A 136 7.24 15.18 14.53
CA ASN A 136 8.43 16.06 14.61
C ASN A 136 9.63 15.47 13.85
N ALA A 137 9.37 14.92 12.67
CA ALA A 137 10.28 14.14 11.84
C ALA A 137 11.36 15.03 11.19
N ARG A 138 12.19 15.71 12.01
CA ARG A 138 13.34 16.50 11.55
C ARG A 138 14.45 15.66 10.90
N GLY A 139 14.27 14.36 10.81
CA GLY A 139 15.21 13.40 10.24
C GLY A 139 14.73 12.71 8.96
N VAL A 140 13.60 13.13 8.37
CA VAL A 140 12.99 12.47 7.18
C VAL A 140 13.41 13.16 5.86
N VAL A 141 14.13 14.27 5.92
CA VAL A 141 14.59 15.02 4.73
C VAL A 141 16.11 15.02 4.69
#